data_8cb08c5cfa00c8cc8e425c3c49846eb6
#
_entry.id   8cb08c5cfa00c8cc8e425c3c49846eb6
#
_cell.length_a   1.000
_cell.length_b   1.000
_cell.length_c   1.000
_cell.angle_alpha   90.00
_cell.angle_beta   90.00
_cell.angle_gamma   90.00
#
_symmetry.space_group_name_H-M   'P 1'
#
loop_
_entity.id
_entity.type
_entity.pdbx_description
1 polymer ?
#
loop_
_entity_poly.entity_id
_entity_poly.type
_entity_poly.pdbx_seq_one_letter_code
_entity_poly.pdbx_strand_id
1 'polypeptide(L)'
;GTTTGIEPLFAVAYKRRFLTEGTKWKYQYVVDGTAQSLIQQYGVDPDSIESALDLSSNYEQRIKFQYDIQKYVDMSISSTINLPAWGTENNNEDKVAEFTATLAKYAPGLRGFTCYPDSSRGGQPLTAVPYSEAISHGDTVYEEHDICDISGKGGSCGV
;
A
#
# COMPACT_ATOMS: atom_id res chain seq x y z
N GLY A 1 -20.96 12.67 -8.27
CA GLY A 1 -21.19 11.38 -7.62
C GLY A 1 -20.24 11.17 -6.47
N THR A 2 -20.69 10.47 -5.45
CA THR A 2 -19.85 10.09 -4.33
C THR A 2 -19.24 8.72 -4.59
N THR A 3 -18.04 8.50 -4.08
CA THR A 3 -17.38 7.18 -4.06
C THR A 3 -17.29 6.68 -2.64
N THR A 4 -17.35 5.36 -2.47
CA THR A 4 -17.11 4.71 -1.19
C THR A 4 -15.71 4.13 -1.21
N GLY A 5 -14.86 4.52 -0.25
CA GLY A 5 -13.54 3.95 -0.09
C GLY A 5 -13.63 2.57 0.54
N ILE A 6 -13.21 1.56 -0.18
CA ILE A 6 -13.12 0.17 0.31
C ILE A 6 -11.74 -0.35 -0.09
N GLU A 7 -10.86 -0.38 0.88
CA GLU A 7 -9.49 -0.85 0.69
C GLU A 7 -9.24 -2.06 1.60
N PRO A 8 -8.54 -3.10 1.13
CA PRO A 8 -7.88 -4.00 2.07
C PRO A 8 -6.87 -3.19 2.89
N LEU A 9 -6.54 -3.66 4.08
CA LEU A 9 -5.51 -2.97 4.85
C LEU A 9 -4.20 -2.90 4.03
N PHE A 10 -3.53 -1.75 4.09
CA PHE A 10 -2.31 -1.53 3.31
C PHE A 10 -1.21 -2.51 3.71
N ALA A 11 -0.95 -2.61 5.01
CA ALA A 11 -0.04 -3.53 5.66
C ALA A 11 -0.46 -3.67 7.12
N VAL A 12 -0.13 -4.77 7.77
CA VAL A 12 -0.41 -4.99 9.20
C VAL A 12 0.19 -3.89 10.06
N ALA A 13 1.42 -3.50 9.71
CA ALA A 13 2.13 -2.40 10.33
C ALA A 13 2.94 -1.62 9.31
N TYR A 14 3.09 -0.33 9.53
CA TYR A 14 3.79 0.53 8.60
C TYR A 14 4.40 1.74 9.29
N LYS A 15 5.43 2.29 8.67
CA LYS A 15 5.99 3.60 8.99
C LYS A 15 5.27 4.65 8.16
N ARG A 16 4.63 5.60 8.83
CA ARG A 16 3.94 6.73 8.21
C ARG A 16 4.82 7.96 8.26
N ARG A 17 5.14 8.49 7.09
CA ARG A 17 5.87 9.75 6.93
C ARG A 17 4.89 10.90 6.73
N PHE A 18 5.12 12.01 7.40
CA PHE A 18 4.27 13.20 7.27
C PHE A 18 5.08 14.48 7.48
N LEU A 19 4.59 15.56 6.89
CA LEU A 19 5.23 16.87 6.98
C LEU A 19 4.61 17.66 8.14
N THR A 20 5.46 18.19 9.02
CA THR A 20 5.03 19.05 10.13
C THR A 20 5.45 20.48 9.86
N GLU A 21 4.55 21.44 10.11
CA GLU A 21 4.80 22.89 9.97
C GLU A 21 5.39 23.29 8.60
N GLY A 22 5.07 22.51 7.57
CA GLY A 22 5.44 22.81 6.19
C GLY A 22 6.88 22.52 5.78
N THR A 23 7.76 22.16 6.71
CA THR A 23 9.20 22.03 6.40
C THR A 23 9.90 20.82 7.01
N LYS A 24 9.37 20.23 8.06
CA LYS A 24 10.06 19.13 8.76
C LYS A 24 9.34 17.80 8.53
N TRP A 25 10.06 16.84 7.98
CA TRP A 25 9.58 15.48 7.86
C TRP A 25 9.69 14.75 9.19
N LYS A 26 8.59 14.11 9.55
CA LYS A 26 8.51 13.21 10.70
C LYS A 26 7.93 11.88 10.28
N TYR A 27 8.17 10.88 11.08
CA TYR A 27 7.54 9.57 10.91
C TYR A 27 7.14 8.96 12.24
N GLN A 28 6.18 8.08 12.17
CA GLN A 28 5.75 7.26 13.29
C GLN A 28 5.45 5.85 12.80
N TYR A 29 5.56 4.89 13.71
CA TYR A 29 5.13 3.53 13.44
C TYR A 29 3.65 3.39 13.79
N VAL A 30 2.92 2.67 12.93
CA VAL A 30 1.47 2.50 13.07
C VAL A 30 1.15 1.04 12.84
N VAL A 31 0.33 0.47 13.71
CA VAL A 31 -0.35 -0.81 13.46
C VAL A 31 -1.74 -0.51 12.94
N ASP A 32 -2.15 -1.17 11.86
CA ASP A 32 -3.51 -1.01 11.35
C ASP A 32 -4.55 -1.39 12.41
N GLY A 33 -5.58 -0.56 12.59
CA GLY A 33 -6.55 -0.74 13.66
C GLY A 33 -7.35 -2.04 13.55
N THR A 34 -7.65 -2.49 12.33
CA THR A 34 -8.33 -3.76 12.08
C THR A 34 -7.40 -4.94 12.41
N ALA A 35 -6.16 -4.87 11.94
CA ALA A 35 -5.15 -5.87 12.26
C ALA A 35 -4.91 -5.94 13.77
N GLN A 36 -4.78 -4.80 14.44
CA GLN A 36 -4.62 -4.76 15.90
C GLN A 36 -5.79 -5.42 16.63
N SER A 37 -7.03 -5.18 16.19
CA SER A 37 -8.21 -5.81 16.77
C SER A 37 -8.20 -7.33 16.55
N LEU A 38 -7.84 -7.80 15.36
CA LEU A 38 -7.73 -9.23 15.07
C LEU A 38 -6.67 -9.91 15.96
N ILE A 39 -5.52 -9.27 16.12
CA ILE A 39 -4.42 -9.80 16.93
C ILE A 39 -4.79 -9.80 18.42
N GLN A 40 -5.27 -8.68 18.94
CA GLN A 40 -5.51 -8.53 20.38
C GLN A 40 -6.77 -9.24 20.87
N GLN A 41 -7.85 -9.22 20.09
CA GLN A 41 -9.13 -9.79 20.52
C GLN A 41 -9.30 -11.26 20.15
N TYR A 42 -8.71 -11.68 19.03
CA TYR A 42 -8.91 -13.01 18.48
C TYR A 42 -7.64 -13.86 18.43
N GLY A 43 -6.49 -13.30 18.82
CA GLY A 43 -5.22 -14.02 18.83
C GLY A 43 -4.73 -14.42 17.44
N VAL A 44 -5.12 -13.67 16.40
CA VAL A 44 -4.68 -13.94 15.03
C VAL A 44 -3.18 -13.65 14.91
N ASP A 45 -2.46 -14.55 14.25
CA ASP A 45 -1.05 -14.35 13.96
C ASP A 45 -0.87 -13.15 13.01
N PRO A 46 -0.10 -12.12 13.36
CA PRO A 46 0.16 -10.97 12.51
C PRO A 46 0.63 -11.33 11.10
N ASP A 47 1.46 -12.37 10.97
CA ASP A 47 2.03 -12.79 9.70
C ASP A 47 1.02 -13.56 8.82
N SER A 48 -0.13 -13.93 9.36
CA SER A 48 -1.23 -14.56 8.61
C SER A 48 -2.25 -13.59 8.05
N ILE A 49 -2.18 -12.30 8.39
CA ILE A 49 -3.12 -11.28 7.94
C ILE A 49 -2.70 -10.78 6.56
N GLU A 50 -3.48 -11.11 5.54
CA GLU A 50 -3.24 -10.67 4.17
C GLU A 50 -3.47 -9.15 4.01
N SER A 51 -2.55 -8.49 3.34
CA SER A 51 -2.57 -7.04 3.10
C SER A 51 -2.66 -6.69 1.61
N ALA A 52 -2.86 -5.41 1.31
CA ALA A 52 -2.84 -4.92 -0.07
C ALA A 52 -1.48 -5.14 -0.75
N LEU A 53 -0.40 -5.17 0.03
CA LEU A 53 0.94 -5.44 -0.50
C LEU A 53 1.11 -6.90 -0.89
N ASP A 54 0.57 -7.82 -0.09
CA ASP A 54 0.58 -9.25 -0.43
C ASP A 54 -0.21 -9.51 -1.72
N LEU A 55 -1.31 -8.78 -1.90
CA LEU A 55 -2.14 -8.84 -3.10
C LEU A 55 -1.53 -8.16 -4.33
N SER A 56 -0.43 -7.43 -4.20
CA SER A 56 0.22 -6.76 -5.34
C SER A 56 0.74 -7.74 -6.38
N SER A 57 1.17 -8.93 -5.95
CA SER A 57 1.57 -10.02 -6.85
C SER A 57 0.39 -10.88 -7.34
N ASN A 58 -0.79 -10.68 -6.80
CA ASN A 58 -2.03 -11.38 -7.17
C ASN A 58 -3.14 -10.38 -7.51
N TYR A 59 -2.94 -9.62 -8.57
CA TYR A 59 -3.88 -8.59 -9.00
C TYR A 59 -5.26 -9.15 -9.35
N GLU A 60 -5.37 -10.41 -9.81
CA GLU A 60 -6.68 -11.02 -10.08
C GLU A 60 -7.52 -11.14 -8.82
N GLN A 61 -6.96 -11.62 -7.73
CA GLN A 61 -7.65 -11.71 -6.45
C GLN A 61 -8.04 -10.32 -5.94
N ARG A 62 -7.18 -9.33 -6.13
CA ARG A 62 -7.43 -7.95 -5.75
C ARG A 62 -8.59 -7.32 -6.55
N ILE A 63 -8.63 -7.54 -7.85
CA ILE A 63 -9.72 -7.09 -8.73
C ILE A 63 -11.02 -7.81 -8.36
N LYS A 64 -10.95 -9.13 -8.13
CA LYS A 64 -12.09 -9.93 -7.72
C LYS A 64 -12.69 -9.46 -6.40
N PHE A 65 -11.85 -9.10 -5.43
CA PHE A 65 -12.30 -8.51 -4.16
C PHE A 65 -13.18 -7.27 -4.39
N GLN A 66 -12.70 -6.32 -5.19
CA GLN A 66 -13.48 -5.12 -5.53
C GLN A 66 -14.77 -5.46 -6.29
N TYR A 67 -14.69 -6.38 -7.24
CA TYR A 67 -15.84 -6.86 -8.01
C TYR A 67 -16.92 -7.48 -7.11
N ASP A 68 -16.53 -8.31 -6.17
CA ASP A 68 -17.48 -8.97 -5.27
C ASP A 68 -18.16 -7.97 -4.33
N ILE A 69 -17.44 -6.99 -3.82
CA ILE A 69 -18.01 -5.96 -2.94
C ILE A 69 -18.90 -4.99 -3.74
N GLN A 70 -18.56 -4.69 -4.99
CA GLN A 70 -19.36 -3.77 -5.82
C GLN A 70 -20.83 -4.21 -5.96
N LYS A 71 -21.12 -5.49 -5.82
CA LYS A 71 -22.50 -6.02 -5.84
C LYS A 71 -23.38 -5.47 -4.73
N TYR A 72 -22.77 -5.03 -3.63
CA TYR A 72 -23.45 -4.54 -2.42
C TYR A 72 -23.31 -3.02 -2.25
N VAL A 73 -22.66 -2.34 -3.18
CA VAL A 73 -22.40 -0.90 -3.12
C VAL A 73 -22.99 -0.22 -4.34
N ASP A 74 -23.94 0.70 -4.13
CA ASP A 74 -24.60 1.43 -5.21
C ASP A 74 -23.68 2.40 -5.95
N MET A 75 -22.74 3.01 -5.23
CA MET A 75 -21.80 3.99 -5.77
C MET A 75 -20.51 3.32 -6.25
N SER A 76 -19.68 4.07 -6.96
CA SER A 76 -18.34 3.61 -7.31
C SER A 76 -17.51 3.34 -6.05
N ILE A 77 -16.75 2.27 -6.08
CA ILE A 77 -15.74 1.98 -5.07
C ILE A 77 -14.46 2.73 -5.43
N SER A 78 -13.95 3.55 -4.51
CA SER A 78 -12.62 4.14 -4.61
C SER A 78 -11.62 3.17 -4.00
N SER A 79 -10.85 2.52 -4.83
CA SER A 79 -9.89 1.50 -4.41
C SER A 79 -8.71 1.49 -5.37
N THR A 80 -7.51 1.43 -4.82
CA THR A 80 -6.27 1.44 -5.61
C THR A 80 -5.64 0.05 -5.60
N ILE A 81 -5.32 -0.44 -6.79
CA ILE A 81 -4.58 -1.68 -6.97
C ILE A 81 -3.12 -1.32 -7.20
N ASN A 82 -2.26 -1.81 -6.32
CA ASN A 82 -0.83 -1.69 -6.49
C ASN A 82 -0.32 -2.87 -7.31
N LEU A 83 0.40 -2.58 -8.37
CA LEU A 83 1.08 -3.57 -9.19
C LEU A 83 2.57 -3.58 -8.83
N PRO A 84 3.29 -4.67 -9.07
CA PRO A 84 4.75 -4.66 -8.99
C PRO A 84 5.34 -3.55 -9.86
N ALA A 85 6.54 -3.10 -9.55
CA ALA A 85 7.23 -2.07 -10.33
C ALA A 85 7.33 -2.47 -11.81
N TRP A 86 7.16 -1.48 -12.69
CA TRP A 86 7.25 -1.70 -14.14
C TRP A 86 8.66 -2.15 -14.53
N GLY A 87 8.75 -3.09 -15.45
CA GLY A 87 10.00 -3.67 -15.91
C GLY A 87 10.50 -4.86 -15.07
N THR A 88 9.74 -5.28 -14.07
CA THR A 88 10.03 -6.50 -13.29
C THR A 88 9.45 -7.75 -13.96
N GLU A 89 9.86 -8.92 -13.51
CA GLU A 89 9.34 -10.21 -13.98
C GLU A 89 7.81 -10.29 -13.90
N ASN A 90 7.23 -9.68 -12.88
CA ASN A 90 5.79 -9.74 -12.60
C ASN A 90 4.99 -8.56 -13.20
N ASN A 91 5.65 -7.55 -13.78
CA ASN A 91 4.99 -6.43 -14.43
C ASN A 91 5.86 -5.86 -15.56
N ASN A 92 5.57 -6.27 -16.78
CA ASN A 92 6.29 -5.90 -18.01
C ASN A 92 5.36 -6.03 -19.22
N GLU A 93 5.88 -5.76 -20.41
CA GLU A 93 5.10 -5.79 -21.65
C GLU A 93 4.43 -7.16 -21.90
N ASP A 94 5.09 -8.26 -21.59
CA ASP A 94 4.55 -9.62 -21.78
C ASP A 94 3.35 -9.89 -20.85
N LYS A 95 3.29 -9.21 -19.71
CA LYS A 95 2.20 -9.35 -18.73
C LYS A 95 0.96 -8.46 -19.02
N VAL A 96 1.08 -7.51 -19.93
CA VAL A 96 -0.03 -6.59 -20.26
C VAL A 96 -1.24 -7.34 -20.80
N ALA A 97 -1.04 -8.32 -21.66
CA ALA A 97 -2.15 -9.09 -22.26
C ALA A 97 -2.91 -9.90 -21.17
N GLU A 98 -2.20 -10.53 -20.25
CA GLU A 98 -2.77 -11.28 -19.12
C GLU A 98 -3.56 -10.35 -18.18
N PHE A 99 -2.97 -9.23 -17.81
CA PHE A 99 -3.63 -8.21 -17.00
C PHE A 99 -4.91 -7.68 -17.67
N THR A 100 -4.83 -7.38 -18.97
CA THR A 100 -5.96 -6.88 -19.76
C THR A 100 -7.09 -7.91 -19.81
N ALA A 101 -6.78 -9.19 -20.01
CA ALA A 101 -7.78 -10.26 -20.03
C ALA A 101 -8.46 -10.39 -18.65
N THR A 102 -7.70 -10.32 -17.58
CA THR A 102 -8.23 -10.34 -16.21
C THR A 102 -9.14 -9.14 -15.96
N LEU A 103 -8.70 -7.94 -16.33
CA LEU A 103 -9.51 -6.74 -16.18
C LEU A 103 -10.80 -6.84 -17.00
N ALA A 104 -10.75 -7.30 -18.25
CA ALA A 104 -11.92 -7.47 -19.11
C ALA A 104 -12.95 -8.45 -18.50
N LYS A 105 -12.50 -9.47 -17.80
CA LYS A 105 -13.36 -10.46 -17.10
C LYS A 105 -14.21 -9.81 -16.02
N TYR A 106 -13.65 -8.87 -15.26
CA TYR A 106 -14.30 -8.26 -14.11
C TYR A 106 -14.88 -6.86 -14.38
N ALA A 107 -14.39 -6.16 -15.41
CA ALA A 107 -14.79 -4.79 -15.74
C ALA A 107 -16.30 -4.57 -15.82
N PRO A 108 -17.13 -5.48 -16.37
CA PRO A 108 -18.59 -5.27 -16.43
C PRO A 108 -19.25 -5.11 -15.05
N GLY A 109 -18.64 -5.59 -13.99
CA GLY A 109 -19.16 -5.46 -12.62
C GLY A 109 -18.50 -4.36 -11.80
N LEU A 110 -17.55 -3.63 -12.37
CA LEU A 110 -16.86 -2.52 -11.71
C LEU A 110 -17.43 -1.17 -12.18
N ARG A 111 -17.53 -0.20 -11.29
CA ARG A 111 -17.93 1.18 -11.62
C ARG A 111 -16.74 2.15 -11.62
N GLY A 112 -15.59 1.73 -11.18
CA GLY A 112 -14.34 2.48 -11.18
C GLY A 112 -13.18 1.53 -10.99
N PHE A 113 -12.03 1.91 -11.52
CA PHE A 113 -10.82 1.11 -11.45
C PHE A 113 -9.61 2.02 -11.46
N THR A 114 -8.68 1.79 -10.56
CA THR A 114 -7.42 2.52 -10.48
C THR A 114 -6.29 1.57 -10.15
N CYS A 115 -5.22 1.62 -10.92
CA CYS A 115 -4.01 0.86 -10.63
C CYS A 115 -2.76 1.71 -10.81
N TYR A 116 -1.74 1.40 -10.04
CA TYR A 116 -0.43 2.05 -10.10
C TYR A 116 0.67 1.01 -9.97
N PRO A 117 1.67 1.02 -10.84
CA PRO A 117 2.92 0.30 -10.61
C PRO A 117 3.62 0.85 -9.36
N ASP A 118 4.24 -0.02 -8.60
CA ASP A 118 5.08 0.40 -7.48
C ASP A 118 6.19 1.36 -7.95
N SER A 119 6.59 2.25 -7.09
CA SER A 119 7.59 3.30 -7.39
C SER A 119 7.21 4.29 -8.50
N SER A 120 5.98 4.23 -9.04
CA SER A 120 5.51 5.19 -10.05
C SER A 120 5.21 6.57 -9.46
N ARG A 121 5.10 6.69 -8.15
CA ARG A 121 4.90 7.95 -7.42
C ARG A 121 6.10 8.27 -6.56
N GLY A 122 6.67 9.45 -6.74
CA GLY A 122 7.71 9.97 -5.84
C GLY A 122 7.16 10.19 -4.43
N GLY A 123 7.91 9.72 -3.41
CA GLY A 123 7.59 9.97 -2.01
C GLY A 123 6.40 9.16 -1.48
N GLN A 124 6.56 7.87 -1.30
CA GLN A 124 5.56 7.04 -0.61
C GLN A 124 5.44 7.46 0.85
N PRO A 125 4.25 7.93 1.31
CA PRO A 125 4.05 8.34 2.69
C PRO A 125 3.99 7.16 3.67
N LEU A 126 3.77 5.95 3.17
CA LEU A 126 3.64 4.73 3.94
C LEU A 126 4.68 3.70 3.49
N THR A 127 5.37 3.10 4.44
CA THR A 127 6.32 2.02 4.20
C THR A 127 5.99 0.87 5.13
N ALA A 128 5.71 -0.31 4.59
CA ALA A 128 5.43 -1.48 5.41
C ALA A 128 6.64 -1.86 6.26
N VAL A 129 6.37 -2.28 7.49
CA VAL A 129 7.36 -2.77 8.45
C VAL A 129 6.84 -4.01 9.15
N PRO A 130 7.71 -4.85 9.71
CA PRO A 130 7.28 -5.97 10.55
C PRO A 130 6.44 -5.50 11.75
N TYR A 131 5.43 -6.27 12.11
CA TYR A 131 4.59 -5.98 13.27
C TYR A 131 5.40 -5.82 14.56
N SER A 132 6.40 -6.69 14.77
CA SER A 132 7.30 -6.64 15.93
C SER A 132 8.09 -5.32 16.01
N GLU A 133 8.51 -4.78 14.86
CA GLU A 133 9.18 -3.49 14.79
C GLU A 133 8.24 -2.36 15.22
N ALA A 134 7.03 -2.32 14.65
CA ALA A 134 6.06 -1.28 15.01
C ALA A 134 5.71 -1.27 16.50
N ILE A 135 5.50 -2.45 17.10
CA ILE A 135 5.22 -2.54 18.54
C ILE A 135 6.39 -2.04 19.39
N SER A 136 7.63 -2.35 19.00
CA SER A 136 8.80 -1.93 19.77
C SER A 136 8.98 -0.41 19.82
N HIS A 137 8.51 0.30 18.81
CA HIS A 137 8.57 1.77 18.74
C HIS A 137 7.36 2.47 19.37
N GLY A 138 6.22 1.80 19.51
CA GLY A 138 4.99 2.36 20.05
C GLY A 138 4.53 3.63 19.32
N ASP A 139 3.89 4.55 20.05
CA ASP A 139 3.33 5.80 19.50
C ASP A 139 4.36 6.94 19.37
N THR A 140 5.65 6.62 19.40
CA THR A 140 6.71 7.64 19.34
C THR A 140 6.80 8.25 17.95
N VAL A 141 6.85 9.59 17.91
CA VAL A 141 7.09 10.36 16.68
C VAL A 141 8.58 10.67 16.59
N TYR A 142 9.17 10.34 15.46
CA TYR A 142 10.59 10.56 15.18
C TYR A 142 10.76 11.70 14.17
N GLU A 143 11.79 12.51 14.34
CA GLU A 143 12.20 13.46 13.31
C GLU A 143 13.07 12.73 12.28
N GLU A 144 12.77 12.95 11.01
CA GLU A 144 13.62 12.47 9.93
C GLU A 144 14.79 13.47 9.81
N HIS A 145 15.95 13.07 10.31
CA HIS A 145 17.17 13.80 10.02
C HIS A 145 17.59 13.40 8.62
N ASP A 146 17.88 14.39 7.76
CA ASP A 146 18.56 14.17 6.49
C ASP A 146 19.90 13.49 6.79
N ILE A 147 19.89 12.17 6.79
CA ILE A 147 21.12 11.40 6.80
C ILE A 147 21.69 11.59 5.39
N CYS A 148 22.55 12.58 5.25
CA CYS A 148 23.54 12.56 4.17
C CYS A 148 24.28 11.23 4.33
N ASP A 149 24.00 10.29 3.45
CA ASP A 149 24.64 8.99 3.44
C ASP A 149 26.13 9.19 3.17
N ILE A 150 26.92 9.18 4.24
CA ILE A 150 28.39 9.30 4.19
C ILE A 150 28.97 7.91 3.86
N SER A 151 28.27 7.07 3.16
CA SER A 151 28.83 5.85 2.57
C SER A 151 29.30 6.10 1.14
N GLY A 152 30.37 6.87 1.05
CA GLY A 152 31.40 6.87 -0.01
C GLY A 152 30.94 6.64 -1.45
N LYS A 153 30.67 7.72 -2.18
CA LYS A 153 31.25 8.10 -3.48
C LYS A 153 30.56 9.33 -4.02
N GLY A 154 31.23 10.47 -3.88
CA GLY A 154 31.16 11.65 -4.74
C GLY A 154 29.80 12.03 -5.33
N GLY A 155 28.90 12.67 -4.57
CA GLY A 155 27.74 13.36 -5.09
C GLY A 155 27.57 14.68 -4.36
N SER A 156 27.81 15.77 -5.06
CA SER A 156 27.66 17.16 -4.61
C SER A 156 26.24 17.40 -4.08
N CYS A 157 26.13 17.81 -2.81
CA CYS A 157 24.94 18.47 -2.31
C CYS A 157 24.86 19.87 -2.96
N GLY A 158 24.00 20.00 -3.97
CA GLY A 158 23.64 21.32 -4.51
C GLY A 158 22.69 22.03 -3.58
N VAL A 159 23.02 23.28 -3.24
CA VAL A 159 22.22 24.29 -2.51
C VAL A 159 20.98 24.66 -3.32
#